data_a167e6cde00b87bbe3c57dbf55172040
#
_entry.id   a167e6cde00b87bbe3c57dbf55172040
#
_cell.length_a   1.000
_cell.length_b   1.000
_cell.length_c   1.000
_cell.angle_alpha   90.00
_cell.angle_beta   90.00
_cell.angle_gamma   90.00
#
_symmetry.space_group_name_H-M   'P 1'
#
loop_
_entity.id
_entity.type
_entity.pdbx_description
1 polymer ?
#
loop_
_entity_poly.entity_id
_entity_poly.type
_entity_poly.pdbx_seq_one_letter_code
_entity_poly.pdbx_strand_id
1 'polypeptide(L)'
;MTTLHPFGTTITDATLRQTFAPLNQWEDKYRQLILLGKKLPTLTDERKAQTREIAGCENRVWLGYEEDAEGRLHFFGDSEGRIVRGLLAVLLTAVEGKSAAELLAQDPLALFDELGLRGQLSASRSQGLSALSEAVLAAAR
;
A
#
# COMPACT_ATOMS: atom_id res chain seq x y z
N MET A 1 13.78 -14.98 -3.63
CA MET A 1 14.17 -13.66 -4.17
C MET A 1 13.18 -12.60 -3.71
N THR A 2 13.68 -11.50 -3.17
CA THR A 2 12.85 -10.41 -2.66
C THR A 2 12.36 -9.53 -3.81
N THR A 3 11.06 -9.22 -3.82
CA THR A 3 10.49 -8.28 -4.79
C THR A 3 10.78 -6.86 -4.31
N LEU A 4 11.63 -6.15 -5.01
CA LEU A 4 12.04 -4.80 -4.63
C LEU A 4 11.06 -3.75 -5.16
N HIS A 5 10.84 -2.72 -4.38
CA HIS A 5 10.07 -1.55 -4.78
C HIS A 5 10.62 -0.32 -4.04
N PRO A 6 10.32 0.90 -4.51
CA PRO A 6 10.89 2.12 -3.89
C PRO A 6 10.17 2.57 -2.61
N PHE A 7 9.03 1.97 -2.27
CA PHE A 7 8.19 2.46 -1.19
C PHE A 7 8.76 2.09 0.17
N GLY A 8 8.90 3.08 1.03
CA GLY A 8 9.50 2.91 2.36
C GLY A 8 11.01 3.07 2.39
N THR A 9 11.66 3.17 1.24
CA THR A 9 13.11 3.41 1.13
C THR A 9 13.39 4.71 0.39
N THR A 10 13.24 4.72 -0.94
CA THR A 10 13.41 5.94 -1.75
C THR A 10 12.21 6.88 -1.61
N ILE A 11 11.00 6.32 -1.61
CA ILE A 11 9.76 7.06 -1.41
C ILE A 11 9.28 6.79 0.01
N THR A 12 9.36 7.80 0.87
CA THR A 12 8.99 7.67 2.27
C THR A 12 7.66 8.36 2.57
N ASP A 13 7.14 8.17 3.78
CA ASP A 13 5.95 8.87 4.24
C ASP A 13 6.16 10.40 4.19
N ALA A 14 7.35 10.87 4.55
CA ALA A 14 7.68 12.30 4.45
C ALA A 14 7.61 12.78 3.00
N THR A 15 8.13 11.98 2.05
CA THR A 15 8.05 12.29 0.62
C THR A 15 6.59 12.42 0.17
N LEU A 16 5.74 11.50 0.60
CA LEU A 16 4.33 11.54 0.23
C LEU A 16 3.60 12.73 0.85
N ARG A 17 3.90 13.07 2.10
CA ARG A 17 3.32 14.25 2.73
C ARG A 17 3.67 15.52 1.96
N GLN A 18 4.92 15.65 1.56
CA GLN A 18 5.37 16.80 0.76
C GLN A 18 4.69 16.86 -0.61
N THR A 19 4.54 15.69 -1.24
CA THR A 19 3.93 15.59 -2.57
C THR A 19 2.45 15.94 -2.55
N PHE A 20 1.72 15.48 -1.53
CA PHE A 20 0.27 15.67 -1.46
C PHE A 20 -0.15 16.97 -0.77
N ALA A 21 0.70 17.57 0.06
CA ALA A 21 0.34 18.77 0.82
C ALA A 21 -0.21 19.91 -0.05
N PRO A 22 0.37 20.22 -1.22
CA PRO A 22 -0.17 21.30 -2.06
C PRO A 22 -1.39 20.90 -2.90
N LEU A 23 -1.78 19.63 -2.89
CA LEU A 23 -2.87 19.15 -3.74
C LEU A 23 -4.21 19.32 -3.02
N ASN A 24 -5.01 20.26 -3.49
CA ASN A 24 -6.30 20.58 -2.89
C ASN A 24 -7.49 19.97 -3.65
N GLN A 25 -7.29 19.67 -4.92
CA GLN A 25 -8.34 19.12 -5.78
C GLN A 25 -8.22 17.61 -5.83
N TRP A 26 -9.38 16.93 -5.80
CA TRP A 26 -9.39 15.48 -5.83
C TRP A 26 -8.79 14.92 -7.12
N GLU A 27 -9.01 15.59 -8.24
CA GLU A 27 -8.45 15.20 -9.53
C GLU A 27 -6.91 15.16 -9.48
N ASP A 28 -6.30 16.13 -8.81
CA ASP A 28 -4.85 16.21 -8.68
C ASP A 28 -4.33 15.06 -7.81
N LYS A 29 -5.05 14.72 -6.75
CA LYS A 29 -4.69 13.58 -5.88
C LYS A 29 -4.80 12.27 -6.65
N TYR A 30 -5.86 12.07 -7.43
CA TYR A 30 -6.01 10.89 -8.27
C TYR A 30 -4.87 10.77 -9.27
N ARG A 31 -4.52 11.87 -9.94
CA ARG A 31 -3.41 11.87 -10.88
C ARG A 31 -2.11 11.45 -10.18
N GLN A 32 -1.88 11.96 -8.99
CA GLN A 32 -0.69 11.60 -8.23
C GLN A 32 -0.69 10.12 -7.83
N LEU A 33 -1.85 9.59 -7.45
CA LEU A 33 -1.98 8.16 -7.14
C LEU A 33 -1.65 7.30 -8.35
N ILE A 34 -2.12 7.68 -9.54
CA ILE A 34 -1.81 6.96 -10.78
C ILE A 34 -0.31 6.97 -11.04
N LEU A 35 0.35 8.12 -10.83
CA LEU A 35 1.80 8.22 -11.00
C LEU A 35 2.56 7.32 -10.01
N LEU A 36 2.12 7.27 -8.76
CA LEU A 36 2.70 6.37 -7.76
C LEU A 36 2.52 4.91 -8.16
N GLY A 37 1.33 4.57 -8.63
CA GLY A 37 1.03 3.22 -9.07
C GLY A 37 1.91 2.74 -10.21
N LYS A 38 2.36 3.66 -11.07
CA LYS A 38 3.28 3.32 -12.16
C LYS A 38 4.67 2.91 -11.65
N LYS A 39 5.02 3.33 -10.45
CA LYS A 39 6.30 2.98 -9.83
C LYS A 39 6.23 1.64 -9.10
N LEU A 40 5.05 1.07 -8.96
CA LEU A 40 4.86 -0.23 -8.34
C LEU A 40 5.24 -1.32 -9.35
N PRO A 41 6.23 -2.18 -9.04
CA PRO A 41 6.62 -3.24 -9.97
C PRO A 41 5.47 -4.22 -10.19
N THR A 42 5.29 -4.64 -11.44
CA THR A 42 4.33 -5.67 -11.78
C THR A 42 4.84 -7.02 -11.29
N LEU A 43 3.99 -7.78 -10.60
CA LEU A 43 4.36 -9.10 -10.11
C LEU A 43 4.26 -10.13 -11.22
N THR A 44 5.21 -11.07 -11.25
CA THR A 44 5.11 -12.24 -12.11
C THR A 44 4.01 -13.16 -11.61
N ASP A 45 3.55 -14.09 -12.45
CA ASP A 45 2.56 -15.06 -12.04
C ASP A 45 3.06 -15.93 -10.88
N GLU A 46 4.35 -16.29 -10.90
CA GLU A 46 4.97 -17.03 -9.81
C GLU A 46 4.90 -16.25 -8.49
N ARG A 47 5.17 -14.96 -8.55
CA ARG A 47 5.16 -14.11 -7.37
C ARG A 47 3.73 -13.88 -6.87
N LYS A 48 2.77 -13.73 -7.78
CA LYS A 48 1.35 -13.64 -7.42
C LYS A 48 0.88 -14.89 -6.69
N ALA A 49 1.37 -16.06 -7.10
CA ALA A 49 1.02 -17.31 -6.44
C ALA A 49 1.48 -17.36 -4.97
N GLN A 50 2.48 -16.55 -4.61
CA GLN A 50 2.99 -16.44 -3.24
C GLN A 50 2.25 -15.37 -2.44
N THR A 51 1.33 -14.65 -3.06
CA THR A 51 0.54 -13.62 -2.39
C THR A 51 -0.83 -14.17 -2.04
N ARG A 52 -1.55 -13.36 -1.26
CA ARG A 52 -2.96 -13.58 -0.98
C ARG A 52 -3.76 -12.57 -1.78
N GLU A 53 -4.76 -13.02 -2.53
CA GLU A 53 -5.68 -12.12 -3.20
C GLU A 53 -6.64 -11.56 -2.15
N ILE A 54 -6.78 -10.23 -2.12
CA ILE A 54 -7.59 -9.55 -1.09
C ILE A 54 -9.02 -9.44 -1.58
N ALA A 55 -9.94 -10.05 -0.85
CA ALA A 55 -11.38 -9.98 -1.14
C ALA A 55 -11.95 -8.62 -0.75
N GLY A 56 -13.05 -8.24 -1.37
CA GLY A 56 -13.74 -6.99 -1.08
C GLY A 56 -13.24 -5.78 -1.85
N CYS A 57 -12.24 -5.97 -2.71
CA CYS A 57 -11.73 -4.91 -3.55
C CYS A 57 -12.46 -4.86 -4.89
N GLU A 58 -12.62 -3.64 -5.43
CA GLU A 58 -13.26 -3.41 -6.70
C GLU A 58 -12.49 -4.04 -7.86
N ASN A 59 -11.15 -3.89 -7.84
CA ASN A 59 -10.24 -4.54 -8.77
C ASN A 59 -9.53 -5.68 -8.05
N ARG A 60 -8.95 -6.60 -8.80
CA ARG A 60 -8.15 -7.66 -8.18
C ARG A 60 -6.90 -7.04 -7.55
N VAL A 61 -6.62 -7.44 -6.31
CA VAL A 61 -5.46 -6.96 -5.55
C VAL A 61 -4.78 -8.15 -4.91
N TRP A 62 -3.45 -8.18 -5.01
CA TRP A 62 -2.61 -9.23 -4.41
C TRP A 62 -1.66 -8.58 -3.41
N LEU A 63 -1.52 -9.20 -2.24
CA LEU A 63 -0.59 -8.73 -1.20
C LEU A 63 0.16 -9.91 -0.62
N GLY A 64 1.47 -9.78 -0.53
CA GLY A 64 2.32 -10.79 0.09
C GLY A 64 3.34 -10.13 1.00
N TYR A 65 4.05 -10.95 1.77
CA TYR A 65 5.08 -10.44 2.66
C TYR A 65 6.17 -11.50 2.87
N GLU A 66 7.34 -11.00 3.25
CA GLU A 66 8.49 -11.81 3.64
C GLU A 66 9.07 -11.22 4.90
N GLU A 67 9.59 -12.06 5.78
CA GLU A 67 10.27 -11.62 6.99
C GLU A 67 11.78 -11.73 6.77
N ASP A 68 12.52 -10.68 7.11
CA ASP A 68 13.97 -10.71 7.00
C ASP A 68 14.62 -11.32 8.25
N ALA A 69 15.95 -11.40 8.25
CA ALA A 69 16.71 -12.01 9.35
C ALA A 69 16.55 -11.28 10.68
N GLU A 70 16.12 -10.02 10.64
CA GLU A 70 15.94 -9.17 11.83
C GLU A 70 14.50 -9.11 12.30
N GLY A 71 13.60 -9.88 11.69
CA GLY A 71 12.19 -9.90 12.05
C GLY A 71 11.38 -8.74 11.47
N ARG A 72 11.92 -8.04 10.49
CA ARG A 72 11.21 -6.98 9.79
C ARG A 72 10.45 -7.55 8.61
N LEU A 73 9.28 -6.98 8.35
CA LEU A 73 8.43 -7.45 7.28
C LEU A 73 8.61 -6.60 6.02
N HIS A 74 8.81 -7.28 4.90
CA HIS A 74 8.84 -6.68 3.57
C HIS A 74 7.55 -7.06 2.87
N PHE A 75 6.76 -6.07 2.48
CA PHE A 75 5.51 -6.28 1.77
C PHE A 75 5.68 -6.02 0.28
N PHE A 76 4.92 -6.74 -0.51
CA PHE A 76 4.87 -6.54 -1.96
C PHE A 76 3.46 -6.83 -2.44
N GLY A 77 3.08 -6.24 -3.57
CA GLY A 77 1.74 -6.43 -4.07
C GLY A 77 1.55 -5.87 -5.47
N ASP A 78 0.36 -6.09 -6.01
CA ASP A 78 -0.01 -5.62 -7.34
C ASP A 78 -1.53 -5.52 -7.41
N SER A 79 -2.03 -4.84 -8.43
CA SER A 79 -3.46 -4.74 -8.72
C SER A 79 -3.67 -4.47 -10.20
N GLU A 80 -4.86 -4.80 -10.67
CA GLU A 80 -5.28 -4.50 -12.02
C GLU A 80 -5.72 -3.04 -12.20
N GLY A 81 -6.13 -2.37 -11.12
CA GLY A 81 -6.64 -1.00 -11.18
C GLY A 81 -5.54 0.04 -10.97
N ARG A 82 -5.53 1.08 -11.82
CA ARG A 82 -4.50 2.14 -11.74
C ARG A 82 -4.55 2.92 -10.42
N ILE A 83 -5.74 3.27 -9.97
CA ILE A 83 -5.93 3.98 -8.71
C ILE A 83 -5.58 3.07 -7.54
N VAL A 84 -6.01 1.82 -7.58
CA VAL A 84 -5.74 0.84 -6.52
C VAL A 84 -4.24 0.58 -6.41
N ARG A 85 -3.52 0.53 -7.54
CA ARG A 85 -2.05 0.41 -7.51
C ARG A 85 -1.42 1.59 -6.75
N GLY A 86 -1.95 2.81 -6.96
CA GLY A 86 -1.49 3.99 -6.22
C GLY A 86 -1.80 3.90 -4.72
N LEU A 87 -2.99 3.45 -4.38
CA LEU A 87 -3.37 3.25 -2.98
C LEU A 87 -2.49 2.18 -2.33
N LEU A 88 -2.19 1.11 -3.07
CA LEU A 88 -1.29 0.06 -2.59
C LEU A 88 0.12 0.61 -2.37
N ALA A 89 0.59 1.48 -3.28
CA ALA A 89 1.89 2.13 -3.12
C ALA A 89 1.98 2.94 -1.82
N VAL A 90 0.91 3.67 -1.48
CA VAL A 90 0.84 4.42 -0.22
C VAL A 90 0.88 3.46 0.97
N LEU A 91 0.12 2.38 0.92
CA LEU A 91 0.11 1.38 1.98
C LEU A 91 1.50 0.78 2.20
N LEU A 92 2.16 0.37 1.11
CA LEU A 92 3.51 -0.21 1.20
C LEU A 92 4.49 0.79 1.81
N THR A 93 4.36 2.08 1.47
CA THR A 93 5.19 3.11 2.07
C THR A 93 5.01 3.16 3.59
N ALA A 94 3.79 3.01 4.05
CA ALA A 94 3.46 3.10 5.47
C ALA A 94 3.96 1.90 6.28
N VAL A 95 4.06 0.71 5.67
CA VAL A 95 4.28 -0.52 6.43
C VAL A 95 5.61 -1.21 6.15
N GLU A 96 6.34 -0.78 5.13
CA GLU A 96 7.57 -1.45 4.71
C GLU A 96 8.66 -1.42 5.78
N GLY A 97 9.32 -2.55 5.97
CA GLY A 97 10.51 -2.64 6.80
C GLY A 97 10.27 -2.52 8.30
N LYS A 98 9.05 -2.73 8.74
CA LYS A 98 8.70 -2.63 10.16
C LYS A 98 8.59 -4.01 10.80
N SER A 99 8.86 -4.08 12.11
CA SER A 99 8.65 -5.31 12.86
C SER A 99 7.17 -5.55 13.10
N ALA A 100 6.82 -6.79 13.46
CA ALA A 100 5.45 -7.13 13.81
C ALA A 100 4.92 -6.24 14.93
N ALA A 101 5.72 -6.01 15.96
CA ALA A 101 5.31 -5.16 17.09
C ALA A 101 5.01 -3.73 16.65
N GLU A 102 5.84 -3.17 15.77
CA GLU A 102 5.62 -1.82 15.25
C GLU A 102 4.35 -1.74 14.42
N LEU A 103 4.08 -2.75 13.60
CA LEU A 103 2.86 -2.78 12.77
C LEU A 103 1.61 -2.90 13.63
N LEU A 104 1.64 -3.72 14.67
CA LEU A 104 0.49 -3.89 15.56
C LEU A 104 0.24 -2.65 16.42
N ALA A 105 1.26 -1.82 16.63
CA ALA A 105 1.16 -0.59 17.42
C ALA A 105 0.66 0.60 16.61
N GLN A 106 0.52 0.48 15.28
CA GLN A 106 0.10 1.58 14.43
C GLN A 106 -1.14 1.22 13.61
N ASP A 107 -1.81 2.25 13.10
CA ASP A 107 -2.89 2.09 12.14
C ASP A 107 -2.28 2.15 10.73
N PRO A 108 -2.32 1.06 9.94
CA PRO A 108 -1.76 1.09 8.59
C PRO A 108 -2.39 2.14 7.68
N LEU A 109 -3.58 2.62 8.01
CA LEU A 109 -4.29 3.62 7.19
C LEU A 109 -4.07 5.05 7.67
N ALA A 110 -3.29 5.27 8.73
CA ALA A 110 -3.06 6.62 9.25
C ALA A 110 -2.44 7.55 8.20
N LEU A 111 -1.54 7.04 7.38
CA LEU A 111 -0.93 7.84 6.32
C LEU A 111 -1.97 8.31 5.30
N PHE A 112 -2.98 7.50 5.00
CA PHE A 112 -4.05 7.90 4.09
C PHE A 112 -4.82 9.10 4.63
N ASP A 113 -5.06 9.13 5.94
CA ASP A 113 -5.72 10.28 6.59
C ASP A 113 -4.84 11.53 6.50
N GLU A 114 -3.54 11.39 6.74
CA GLU A 114 -2.60 12.49 6.65
C GLU A 114 -2.52 13.08 5.24
N LEU A 115 -2.66 12.25 4.22
CA LEU A 115 -2.62 12.68 2.83
C LEU A 115 -3.99 13.17 2.32
N GLY A 116 -5.03 13.07 3.15
CA GLY A 116 -6.38 13.48 2.76
C GLY A 116 -7.00 12.60 1.71
N LEU A 117 -6.69 11.30 1.73
CA LEU A 117 -7.13 10.39 0.67
C LEU A 117 -8.41 9.61 1.00
N ARG A 118 -8.76 9.45 2.28
CA ARG A 118 -9.89 8.58 2.64
C ARG A 118 -11.25 9.19 2.40
N GLY A 119 -11.39 10.49 2.58
CA GLY A 119 -12.70 11.14 2.60
C GLY A 119 -13.47 11.12 1.30
N GLN A 120 -12.81 10.85 0.17
CA GLN A 120 -13.44 10.89 -1.14
C GLN A 120 -13.34 9.57 -1.90
N LEU A 121 -12.96 8.50 -1.22
CA LEU A 121 -12.95 7.19 -1.83
C LEU A 121 -14.36 6.63 -1.91
N SER A 122 -14.65 5.87 -2.98
CA SER A 122 -15.90 5.14 -3.08
C SER A 122 -16.02 4.12 -1.93
N ALA A 123 -17.22 3.66 -1.66
CA ALA A 123 -17.44 2.64 -0.64
C ALA A 123 -16.63 1.38 -0.93
N SER A 124 -16.58 0.96 -2.21
CA SER A 124 -15.80 -0.22 -2.62
C SER A 124 -14.33 -0.05 -2.34
N ARG A 125 -13.76 1.12 -2.65
CA ARG A 125 -12.34 1.38 -2.41
C ARG A 125 -12.02 1.49 -0.92
N SER A 126 -12.93 2.08 -0.13
CA SER A 126 -12.76 2.14 1.32
C SER A 126 -12.77 0.74 1.94
N GLN A 127 -13.65 -0.14 1.47
CA GLN A 127 -13.68 -1.53 1.91
C GLN A 127 -12.41 -2.26 1.52
N GLY A 128 -11.90 -2.03 0.32
CA GLY A 128 -10.65 -2.60 -0.13
C GLY A 128 -9.47 -2.18 0.72
N LEU A 129 -9.39 -0.90 1.10
CA LEU A 129 -8.35 -0.41 2.00
C LEU A 129 -8.45 -1.07 3.37
N SER A 130 -9.66 -1.22 3.91
CA SER A 130 -9.86 -1.89 5.20
C SER A 130 -9.40 -3.34 5.14
N ALA A 131 -9.69 -4.04 4.03
CA ALA A 131 -9.25 -5.41 3.83
C ALA A 131 -7.73 -5.52 3.74
N LEU A 132 -7.09 -4.57 3.06
CA LEU A 132 -5.63 -4.51 2.96
C LEU A 132 -4.99 -4.24 4.32
N SER A 133 -5.56 -3.32 5.09
CA SER A 133 -5.10 -3.03 6.45
C SER A 133 -5.18 -4.27 7.32
N GLU A 134 -6.31 -5.01 7.27
CA GLU A 134 -6.47 -6.25 8.02
C GLU A 134 -5.45 -7.30 7.60
N ALA A 135 -5.16 -7.39 6.31
CA ALA A 135 -4.17 -8.34 5.81
C ALA A 135 -2.77 -8.03 6.36
N VAL A 136 -2.40 -6.75 6.42
CA VAL A 136 -1.13 -6.32 7.00
C VAL A 136 -1.06 -6.69 8.48
N LEU A 137 -2.11 -6.39 9.23
CA LEU A 137 -2.16 -6.70 10.66
C LEU A 137 -2.15 -8.21 10.92
N ALA A 138 -2.82 -8.98 10.07
CA ALA A 138 -2.81 -10.43 10.16
C ALA A 138 -1.39 -10.99 9.93
N ALA A 139 -0.64 -10.40 9.01
CA ALA A 139 0.75 -10.80 8.77
C ALA A 139 1.64 -10.53 9.99
N ALA A 140 1.31 -9.51 10.78
CA ALA A 140 2.08 -9.11 11.95
C ALA A 140 1.73 -9.90 13.22
N ARG A 141 0.61 -10.61 13.21
CA ARG A 141 0.16 -11.39 14.38
C ARG A 141 0.89 -12.72 14.56
#